data_773b8b32d18097b123813b7709915cf0
#
_entry.id   773b8b32d18097b123813b7709915cf0
#
_cell.length_a   1.000
_cell.length_b   1.000
_cell.length_c   1.000
_cell.angle_alpha   90.00
_cell.angle_beta   90.00
_cell.angle_gamma   90.00
#
_symmetry.space_group_name_H-M   'P 1'
#
loop_
_entity.id
_entity.type
_entity.pdbx_description
1 polymer ?
#
loop_
_entity_poly.entity_id
_entity_poly.type
_entity_poly.pdbx_seq_one_letter_code
_entity_poly.pdbx_strand_id
1 'polypeptide(L)'
;EKRESPWGTTQLEQKKGLEFDEKEYDLIDKFSKEQNIEWFASAWDVKSLEFLDKYKLKNQKIASAMITNEEFISEVAKRKIHTYISTGMSNPENIEKAVRIFRNEKCSFTLMHSVSTYPTKEKDLNLINIIKLREKYQTEVGYSGHEAAPGPSIFAAALGASCIERHITLDRSMYGSDQSASLERQGLLILVDTVRKLPIIIGNERTGIYEFELPIADKLRYWQ
;
A
#
# COMPACT_ATOMS: atom_id res chain seq x y z
N GLU A 1 27.14 -0.19 8.92
CA GLU A 1 26.81 1.24 9.02
C GLU A 1 26.52 1.59 10.47
N LYS A 2 27.06 2.75 10.96
CA LYS A 2 26.77 3.25 12.31
C LYS A 2 25.35 3.79 12.38
N ARG A 3 24.60 3.40 13.38
CA ARG A 3 23.25 3.88 13.64
C ARG A 3 22.90 3.73 15.12
N GLU A 4 22.71 4.84 15.81
CA GLU A 4 22.28 4.82 17.21
C GLU A 4 20.83 4.34 17.31
N SER A 5 20.58 3.40 18.21
CA SER A 5 19.27 2.83 18.45
C SER A 5 19.17 2.33 19.90
N PRO A 6 17.97 2.06 20.42
CA PRO A 6 17.79 1.43 21.73
C PRO A 6 18.50 0.07 21.89
N TRP A 7 18.83 -0.58 20.78
CA TRP A 7 19.45 -1.92 20.76
C TRP A 7 20.95 -1.92 20.45
N GLY A 8 21.57 -0.76 20.18
CA GLY A 8 22.98 -0.66 19.89
C GLY A 8 23.34 0.46 18.91
N THR A 9 24.56 0.43 18.40
CA THR A 9 25.15 1.50 17.57
C THR A 9 25.32 1.13 16.11
N THR A 10 24.86 -0.05 15.72
CA THR A 10 24.92 -0.52 14.33
C THR A 10 23.53 -0.77 13.75
N GLN A 11 23.43 -0.65 12.42
CA GLN A 11 22.19 -0.97 11.71
C GLN A 11 21.75 -2.44 11.92
N LEU A 12 22.71 -3.36 12.06
CA LEU A 12 22.41 -4.77 12.32
C LEU A 12 21.75 -4.98 13.68
N GLU A 13 22.28 -4.35 14.73
CA GLU A 13 21.72 -4.41 16.09
C GLU A 13 20.29 -3.83 16.12
N GLN A 14 20.09 -2.69 15.45
CA GLN A 14 18.76 -2.10 15.31
C GLN A 14 17.77 -3.07 14.64
N LYS A 15 18.17 -3.66 13.48
CA LYS A 15 17.29 -4.59 12.76
C LYS A 15 16.96 -5.82 13.60
N LYS A 16 17.96 -6.42 14.28
CA LYS A 16 17.73 -7.54 15.18
C LYS A 16 16.81 -7.20 16.35
N GLY A 17 16.88 -5.97 16.86
CA GLY A 17 15.99 -5.52 17.95
C GLY A 17 14.56 -5.23 17.50
N LEU A 18 14.34 -4.96 16.20
CA LEU A 18 13.01 -4.73 15.62
C LEU A 18 12.37 -6.01 15.06
N GLU A 19 13.15 -7.07 14.82
CA GLU A 19 12.70 -8.32 14.24
C GLU A 19 11.79 -9.08 15.21
N PHE A 20 10.67 -9.56 14.74
CA PHE A 20 9.81 -10.46 15.50
C PHE A 20 10.31 -11.90 15.43
N ASP A 21 10.23 -12.62 16.54
CA ASP A 21 10.49 -14.05 16.59
C ASP A 21 9.23 -14.85 16.18
N GLU A 22 9.39 -16.18 16.10
CA GLU A 22 8.31 -17.08 15.72
C GLU A 22 7.10 -17.02 16.67
N LYS A 23 7.32 -16.83 17.96
CA LYS A 23 6.23 -16.74 18.96
C LYS A 23 5.42 -15.45 18.76
N GLU A 24 6.09 -14.38 18.41
CA GLU A 24 5.44 -13.10 18.13
C GLU A 24 4.61 -13.18 16.82
N TYR A 25 5.11 -13.86 15.79
CA TYR A 25 4.33 -14.14 14.58
C TYR A 25 3.12 -15.03 14.87
N ASP A 26 3.25 -16.05 15.74
CA ASP A 26 2.14 -16.90 16.16
C ASP A 26 1.07 -16.07 16.91
N LEU A 27 1.48 -15.11 17.75
CA LEU A 27 0.56 -14.17 18.41
C LEU A 27 -0.14 -13.25 17.41
N ILE A 28 0.59 -12.70 16.42
CA ILE A 28 0.02 -11.87 15.35
C ILE A 28 -1.03 -12.67 14.58
N ASP A 29 -0.71 -13.89 14.17
CA ASP A 29 -1.62 -14.76 13.42
C ASP A 29 -2.89 -15.08 14.22
N LYS A 30 -2.75 -15.44 15.49
CA LYS A 30 -3.87 -15.70 16.39
C LYS A 30 -4.75 -14.44 16.55
N PHE A 31 -4.14 -13.31 16.91
CA PHE A 31 -4.86 -12.06 17.13
C PHE A 31 -5.59 -11.58 15.88
N SER A 32 -4.95 -11.66 14.73
CA SER A 32 -5.55 -11.28 13.45
C SER A 32 -6.78 -12.12 13.11
N LYS A 33 -6.72 -13.43 13.38
CA LYS A 33 -7.87 -14.33 13.24
C LYS A 33 -9.02 -13.97 14.20
N GLU A 34 -8.70 -13.67 15.45
CA GLU A 34 -9.69 -13.24 16.45
C GLU A 34 -10.37 -11.91 16.06
N GLN A 35 -9.62 -10.99 15.45
CA GLN A 35 -10.14 -9.71 14.97
C GLN A 35 -10.77 -9.79 13.56
N ASN A 36 -10.76 -10.96 12.91
CA ASN A 36 -11.23 -11.15 11.53
C ASN A 36 -10.57 -10.16 10.56
N ILE A 37 -9.26 -9.97 10.69
CA ILE A 37 -8.44 -9.14 9.81
C ILE A 37 -7.33 -10.00 9.19
N GLU A 38 -7.13 -9.87 7.89
CA GLU A 38 -6.04 -10.56 7.21
C GLU A 38 -4.72 -9.84 7.47
N TRP A 39 -3.64 -10.61 7.58
CA TRP A 39 -2.30 -10.09 7.67
C TRP A 39 -1.38 -10.78 6.68
N PHE A 40 -0.31 -10.12 6.33
CA PHE A 40 0.80 -10.69 5.57
C PHE A 40 2.08 -9.89 5.86
N ALA A 41 3.22 -10.45 5.50
CA ALA A 41 4.51 -9.81 5.71
C ALA A 41 5.30 -9.72 4.39
N SER A 42 6.24 -8.78 4.36
CA SER A 42 7.16 -8.60 3.24
C SER A 42 8.46 -9.35 3.54
N ALA A 43 8.64 -10.53 2.96
CA ALA A 43 9.91 -11.24 3.02
C ALA A 43 10.99 -10.50 2.20
N TRP A 44 12.25 -10.58 2.64
CA TRP A 44 13.40 -9.97 1.96
C TRP A 44 14.45 -10.99 1.52
N ASP A 45 14.19 -12.27 1.75
CA ASP A 45 14.99 -13.41 1.30
C ASP A 45 14.14 -14.67 1.24
N VAL A 46 14.68 -15.74 0.63
CA VAL A 46 13.95 -17.00 0.43
C VAL A 46 13.66 -17.72 1.75
N LYS A 47 14.57 -17.67 2.74
CA LYS A 47 14.34 -18.30 4.04
C LYS A 47 13.20 -17.65 4.82
N SER A 48 13.13 -16.32 4.78
CA SER A 48 12.02 -15.56 5.35
C SER A 48 10.69 -15.89 4.65
N LEU A 49 10.73 -16.10 3.33
CA LEU A 49 9.57 -16.51 2.56
C LEU A 49 9.11 -17.92 2.93
N GLU A 50 10.04 -18.89 3.08
CA GLU A 50 9.77 -20.25 3.57
C GLU A 50 9.20 -20.26 5.00
N PHE A 51 9.72 -19.37 5.87
CA PHE A 51 9.17 -19.19 7.21
C PHE A 51 7.70 -18.76 7.17
N LEU A 52 7.33 -17.87 6.27
CA LEU A 52 5.95 -17.38 6.14
C LEU A 52 4.99 -18.43 5.56
N ASP A 53 5.47 -19.44 4.82
CA ASP A 53 4.65 -20.49 4.22
C ASP A 53 3.82 -21.26 5.26
N LYS A 54 4.28 -21.37 6.51
CA LYS A 54 3.55 -22.05 7.60
C LYS A 54 2.23 -21.37 7.98
N TYR A 55 2.10 -20.05 7.76
CA TYR A 55 0.91 -19.27 8.14
C TYR A 55 -0.21 -19.33 7.10
N LYS A 56 0.05 -19.90 5.92
CA LYS A 56 -0.93 -20.02 4.80
C LYS A 56 -1.59 -18.67 4.46
N LEU A 57 -0.77 -17.64 4.37
CA LEU A 57 -1.21 -16.28 4.08
C LEU A 57 -1.90 -16.21 2.71
N LYS A 58 -2.93 -15.38 2.59
CA LYS A 58 -3.68 -15.18 1.33
C LYS A 58 -3.01 -14.19 0.39
N ASN A 59 -2.13 -13.36 0.92
CA ASN A 59 -1.44 -12.30 0.20
C ASN A 59 0.05 -12.31 0.53
N GLN A 60 0.85 -11.79 -0.41
CA GLN A 60 2.28 -11.57 -0.26
C GLN A 60 2.64 -10.15 -0.65
N LYS A 61 3.81 -9.68 -0.21
CA LYS A 61 4.33 -8.35 -0.52
C LYS A 61 5.76 -8.43 -1.02
N ILE A 62 6.04 -7.72 -2.10
CA ILE A 62 7.39 -7.41 -2.55
C ILE A 62 7.63 -5.93 -2.32
N ALA A 63 8.56 -5.62 -1.40
CA ALA A 63 9.00 -4.25 -1.15
C ALA A 63 9.73 -3.68 -2.36
N SER A 64 9.70 -2.36 -2.54
CA SER A 64 10.35 -1.66 -3.66
C SER A 64 11.83 -2.04 -3.85
N ALA A 65 12.57 -2.24 -2.76
CA ALA A 65 13.98 -2.64 -2.81
C ALA A 65 14.20 -4.04 -3.39
N MET A 66 13.20 -4.92 -3.34
CA MET A 66 13.32 -6.33 -3.76
C MET A 66 12.91 -6.59 -5.20
N ILE A 67 12.26 -5.62 -5.88
CA ILE A 67 11.72 -5.82 -7.23
C ILE A 67 12.80 -6.15 -8.28
N THR A 68 14.05 -5.79 -8.03
CA THR A 68 15.18 -6.06 -8.93
C THR A 68 15.87 -7.41 -8.67
N ASN A 69 15.50 -8.11 -7.60
CA ASN A 69 16.02 -9.43 -7.29
C ASN A 69 15.18 -10.51 -8.01
N GLU A 70 15.53 -10.80 -9.27
CA GLU A 70 14.76 -11.69 -10.15
C GLU A 70 14.63 -13.12 -9.57
N GLU A 71 15.66 -13.63 -8.89
CA GLU A 71 15.62 -14.94 -8.23
C GLU A 71 14.56 -14.95 -7.11
N PHE A 72 14.60 -13.97 -6.22
CA PHE A 72 13.64 -13.85 -5.13
C PHE A 72 12.21 -13.68 -5.63
N ILE A 73 11.95 -12.76 -6.57
CA ILE A 73 10.59 -12.55 -7.09
C ILE A 73 10.05 -13.75 -7.86
N SER A 74 10.92 -14.55 -8.49
CA SER A 74 10.55 -15.85 -9.08
C SER A 74 10.07 -16.82 -8.00
N GLU A 75 10.78 -16.93 -6.88
CA GLU A 75 10.37 -17.80 -5.76
C GLU A 75 9.05 -17.35 -5.15
N VAL A 76 8.82 -16.02 -5.05
CA VAL A 76 7.51 -15.47 -4.61
C VAL A 76 6.41 -15.88 -5.60
N ALA A 77 6.61 -15.69 -6.91
CA ALA A 77 5.61 -15.97 -7.93
C ALA A 77 5.23 -17.45 -8.03
N LYS A 78 6.18 -18.38 -7.81
CA LYS A 78 5.94 -19.83 -7.79
C LYS A 78 4.92 -20.27 -6.73
N ARG A 79 4.75 -19.50 -5.66
CA ARG A 79 3.77 -19.82 -4.60
C ARG A 79 2.32 -19.61 -5.02
N LYS A 80 2.07 -18.92 -6.13
CA LYS A 80 0.71 -18.66 -6.67
C LYS A 80 -0.21 -17.91 -5.70
N ILE A 81 0.35 -17.19 -4.74
CA ILE A 81 -0.38 -16.35 -3.79
C ILE A 81 -0.42 -14.93 -4.36
N HIS A 82 -1.57 -14.25 -4.28
CA HIS A 82 -1.70 -12.89 -4.76
C HIS A 82 -0.65 -11.97 -4.14
N THR A 83 0.05 -11.20 -4.98
CA THR A 83 1.24 -10.44 -4.53
C THR A 83 1.12 -8.97 -4.85
N TYR A 84 1.29 -8.12 -3.83
CA TYR A 84 1.44 -6.68 -4.00
C TYR A 84 2.91 -6.34 -4.29
N ILE A 85 3.19 -5.72 -5.43
CA ILE A 85 4.55 -5.42 -5.91
C ILE A 85 4.76 -3.91 -5.91
N SER A 86 5.56 -3.39 -4.98
CA SER A 86 5.88 -1.96 -4.94
C SER A 86 6.89 -1.58 -6.01
N THR A 87 6.63 -0.46 -6.71
CA THR A 87 7.40 0.02 -7.86
C THR A 87 8.33 1.19 -7.55
N GLY A 88 8.49 1.56 -6.28
CA GLY A 88 9.44 2.60 -5.87
C GLY A 88 10.88 2.24 -6.24
N MET A 89 11.74 3.25 -6.46
CA MET A 89 13.15 3.09 -6.85
C MET A 89 13.35 2.21 -8.11
N SER A 90 12.34 2.09 -8.97
CA SER A 90 12.37 1.21 -10.14
C SER A 90 12.23 2.01 -11.43
N ASN A 91 13.03 1.64 -12.41
CA ASN A 91 12.82 2.09 -13.78
C ASN A 91 11.79 1.20 -14.51
N PRO A 92 11.30 1.60 -15.69
CA PRO A 92 10.31 0.82 -16.44
C PRO A 92 10.75 -0.61 -16.76
N GLU A 93 12.05 -0.86 -16.96
CA GLU A 93 12.61 -2.18 -17.26
C GLU A 93 12.53 -3.12 -16.07
N ASN A 94 12.77 -2.60 -14.85
CA ASN A 94 12.64 -3.40 -13.62
C ASN A 94 11.18 -3.87 -13.43
N ILE A 95 10.22 -2.95 -13.63
CA ILE A 95 8.79 -3.27 -13.51
C ILE A 95 8.38 -4.29 -14.58
N GLU A 96 8.83 -4.11 -15.82
CA GLU A 96 8.55 -5.02 -16.94
C GLU A 96 9.03 -6.45 -16.66
N LYS A 97 10.25 -6.59 -16.12
CA LYS A 97 10.81 -7.89 -15.75
C LYS A 97 9.98 -8.57 -14.66
N ALA A 98 9.61 -7.83 -13.60
CA ALA A 98 8.77 -8.36 -12.54
C ALA A 98 7.41 -8.82 -13.07
N VAL A 99 6.73 -7.98 -13.86
CA VAL A 99 5.44 -8.31 -14.50
C VAL A 99 5.55 -9.57 -15.36
N ARG A 100 6.62 -9.70 -16.16
CA ARG A 100 6.87 -10.87 -16.99
C ARG A 100 7.04 -12.15 -16.16
N ILE A 101 7.79 -12.10 -15.05
CA ILE A 101 7.98 -13.25 -14.16
C ILE A 101 6.63 -13.71 -13.60
N PHE A 102 5.84 -12.79 -13.05
CA PHE A 102 4.54 -13.11 -12.48
C PHE A 102 3.55 -13.66 -13.52
N ARG A 103 3.54 -13.11 -14.73
CA ARG A 103 2.71 -13.62 -15.83
C ARG A 103 3.13 -15.01 -16.29
N ASN A 104 4.43 -15.26 -16.45
CA ASN A 104 4.96 -16.58 -16.82
C ASN A 104 4.59 -17.63 -15.78
N GLU A 105 4.67 -17.28 -14.50
CA GLU A 105 4.25 -18.15 -13.40
C GLU A 105 2.72 -18.21 -13.23
N LYS A 106 1.94 -17.45 -13.97
CA LYS A 106 0.47 -17.34 -13.82
C LYS A 106 0.07 -17.01 -12.37
N CYS A 107 0.86 -16.19 -11.70
CA CYS A 107 0.60 -15.68 -10.36
C CYS A 107 -0.10 -14.33 -10.44
N SER A 108 -1.20 -14.17 -9.72
CA SER A 108 -1.92 -12.88 -9.67
C SER A 108 -1.13 -11.84 -8.88
N PHE A 109 -1.17 -10.60 -9.34
CA PHE A 109 -0.47 -9.51 -8.68
C PHE A 109 -1.18 -8.16 -8.86
N THR A 110 -0.87 -7.25 -7.96
CA THR A 110 -1.22 -5.81 -8.04
C THR A 110 0.07 -5.01 -7.98
N LEU A 111 0.26 -4.09 -8.93
CA LEU A 111 1.37 -3.13 -8.85
C LEU A 111 1.01 -2.03 -7.86
N MET A 112 1.97 -1.63 -7.01
CA MET A 112 1.79 -0.54 -6.06
C MET A 112 2.63 0.65 -6.48
N HIS A 113 1.99 1.72 -6.99
CA HIS A 113 2.73 2.96 -7.22
C HIS A 113 3.28 3.49 -5.90
N SER A 114 4.56 3.81 -5.87
CA SER A 114 5.26 4.20 -4.65
C SER A 114 6.45 5.12 -4.96
N VAL A 115 6.74 6.05 -4.05
CA VAL A 115 7.97 6.84 -4.03
C VAL A 115 8.68 6.58 -2.71
N SER A 116 9.91 6.06 -2.76
CA SER A 116 10.63 5.54 -1.58
C SER A 116 11.48 6.60 -0.89
N THR A 117 10.85 7.69 -0.45
CA THR A 117 11.42 8.69 0.48
C THR A 117 10.47 8.87 1.66
N TYR A 118 11.00 9.07 2.87
CA TYR A 118 10.23 9.02 4.13
C TYR A 118 10.46 10.26 5.00
N PRO A 119 9.55 11.27 5.01
CA PRO A 119 8.33 11.36 4.19
C PRO A 119 8.61 11.80 2.75
N THR A 120 7.74 11.39 1.82
CA THR A 120 7.74 11.89 0.44
C THR A 120 7.11 13.29 0.39
N LYS A 121 7.72 14.20 -0.37
CA LYS A 121 7.13 15.52 -0.63
C LYS A 121 5.99 15.40 -1.65
N GLU A 122 4.90 16.11 -1.44
CA GLU A 122 3.70 16.03 -2.29
C GLU A 122 3.99 16.27 -3.78
N LYS A 123 4.89 17.21 -4.11
CA LYS A 123 5.31 17.51 -5.50
C LYS A 123 5.98 16.34 -6.22
N ASP A 124 6.48 15.34 -5.48
CA ASP A 124 7.24 14.21 -6.01
C ASP A 124 6.39 12.92 -6.10
N LEU A 125 5.13 12.94 -5.65
CA LEU A 125 4.24 11.76 -5.59
C LEU A 125 3.82 11.23 -6.96
N ASN A 126 3.63 12.10 -7.95
CA ASN A 126 3.27 11.73 -9.32
C ASN A 126 2.13 10.70 -9.42
N LEU A 127 1.01 10.93 -8.72
CA LEU A 127 -0.12 9.99 -8.62
C LEU A 127 -0.71 9.58 -9.99
N ILE A 128 -0.49 10.37 -11.04
CA ILE A 128 -0.88 10.01 -12.41
C ILE A 128 -0.28 8.66 -12.87
N ASN A 129 0.83 8.23 -12.26
CA ASN A 129 1.45 6.96 -12.55
C ASN A 129 0.55 5.76 -12.21
N ILE A 130 -0.42 5.90 -11.32
CA ILE A 130 -1.44 4.86 -11.03
C ILE A 130 -2.19 4.53 -12.34
N ILE A 131 -2.64 5.55 -13.06
CA ILE A 131 -3.34 5.40 -14.33
C ILE A 131 -2.38 4.84 -15.39
N LYS A 132 -1.16 5.40 -15.49
CA LYS A 132 -0.17 4.98 -16.50
C LYS A 132 0.29 3.53 -16.34
N LEU A 133 0.51 3.07 -15.10
CA LEU A 133 0.86 1.68 -14.84
C LEU A 133 -0.30 0.74 -15.19
N ARG A 134 -1.54 1.12 -14.86
CA ARG A 134 -2.73 0.34 -15.20
C ARG A 134 -2.92 0.22 -16.71
N GLU A 135 -2.81 1.33 -17.44
CA GLU A 135 -2.90 1.35 -18.90
C GLU A 135 -1.81 0.50 -19.56
N LYS A 136 -0.56 0.64 -19.09
CA LYS A 136 0.58 -0.06 -19.68
C LYS A 136 0.56 -1.56 -19.40
N TYR A 137 0.30 -1.93 -18.15
CA TYR A 137 0.42 -3.33 -17.74
C TYR A 137 -0.91 -4.08 -17.66
N GLN A 138 -2.06 -3.43 -17.93
CA GLN A 138 -3.37 -4.07 -17.91
C GLN A 138 -3.57 -4.94 -16.66
N THR A 139 -3.30 -4.36 -15.49
CA THR A 139 -3.41 -5.01 -14.18
C THR A 139 -3.92 -4.01 -13.14
N GLU A 140 -4.39 -4.50 -12.02
CA GLU A 140 -4.73 -3.67 -10.88
C GLU A 140 -3.51 -2.88 -10.39
N VAL A 141 -3.75 -1.63 -10.01
CA VAL A 141 -2.71 -0.75 -9.46
C VAL A 141 -3.22 -0.11 -8.18
N GLY A 142 -2.49 -0.32 -7.10
CA GLY A 142 -2.68 0.33 -5.81
C GLY A 142 -1.69 1.47 -5.61
N TYR A 143 -1.75 2.07 -4.43
CA TYR A 143 -0.86 3.14 -4.00
C TYR A 143 -0.23 2.81 -2.65
N SER A 144 1.10 2.86 -2.58
CA SER A 144 1.88 2.74 -1.33
C SER A 144 2.47 4.10 -0.99
N GLY A 145 1.81 4.82 -0.09
CA GLY A 145 2.09 6.21 0.23
C GLY A 145 3.03 6.39 1.42
N HIS A 146 4.02 7.27 1.25
CA HIS A 146 5.01 7.62 2.28
C HIS A 146 4.97 9.12 2.63
N GLU A 147 3.96 9.83 2.21
CA GLU A 147 3.69 11.22 2.60
C GLU A 147 3.15 11.31 4.04
N ALA A 148 3.29 12.50 4.65
CA ALA A 148 2.91 12.69 6.05
C ALA A 148 1.39 12.74 6.30
N ALA A 149 0.60 13.20 5.29
CA ALA A 149 -0.83 13.43 5.40
C ALA A 149 -1.67 12.35 4.70
N PRO A 150 -2.94 12.11 5.07
CA PRO A 150 -3.81 11.14 4.39
C PRO A 150 -4.34 11.62 3.03
N GLY A 151 -4.30 12.94 2.75
CA GLY A 151 -4.88 13.56 1.55
C GLY A 151 -4.43 12.92 0.24
N PRO A 152 -3.12 12.80 -0.06
CA PRO A 152 -2.67 12.18 -1.30
C PRO A 152 -3.14 10.74 -1.48
N SER A 153 -3.23 9.96 -0.40
CA SER A 153 -3.79 8.60 -0.45
C SER A 153 -5.28 8.59 -0.84
N ILE A 154 -6.05 9.59 -0.40
CA ILE A 154 -7.45 9.77 -0.82
C ILE A 154 -7.52 10.14 -2.30
N PHE A 155 -6.64 11.02 -2.78
CA PHE A 155 -6.56 11.34 -4.21
C PHE A 155 -6.15 10.13 -5.06
N ALA A 156 -5.22 9.30 -4.57
CA ALA A 156 -4.86 8.05 -5.24
C ALA A 156 -6.06 7.12 -5.39
N ALA A 157 -6.88 6.97 -4.35
CA ALA A 157 -8.11 6.19 -4.41
C ALA A 157 -9.11 6.79 -5.42
N ALA A 158 -9.28 8.11 -5.46
CA ALA A 158 -10.14 8.80 -6.43
C ALA A 158 -9.64 8.66 -7.88
N LEU A 159 -8.33 8.52 -8.10
CA LEU A 159 -7.73 8.18 -9.38
C LEU A 159 -7.85 6.69 -9.74
N GLY A 160 -8.51 5.90 -8.90
CA GLY A 160 -8.81 4.49 -9.15
C GLY A 160 -7.72 3.54 -8.67
N ALA A 161 -6.92 3.90 -7.65
CA ALA A 161 -6.10 2.91 -6.97
C ALA A 161 -6.99 1.83 -6.35
N SER A 162 -6.72 0.55 -6.65
CA SER A 162 -7.50 -0.59 -6.17
C SER A 162 -7.29 -0.90 -4.69
N CYS A 163 -6.15 -0.47 -4.14
CA CYS A 163 -5.82 -0.58 -2.71
C CYS A 163 -4.87 0.54 -2.30
N ILE A 164 -4.86 0.82 -1.00
CA ILE A 164 -3.98 1.82 -0.38
C ILE A 164 -3.17 1.14 0.71
N GLU A 165 -1.86 1.36 0.70
CA GLU A 165 -0.92 0.94 1.73
C GLU A 165 -0.32 2.16 2.42
N ARG A 166 -0.29 2.16 3.75
CA ARG A 166 0.29 3.25 4.55
C ARG A 166 1.00 2.70 5.77
N HIS A 167 2.12 3.31 6.11
CA HIS A 167 2.72 3.17 7.42
C HIS A 167 1.80 3.73 8.49
N ILE A 168 1.71 3.06 9.65
CA ILE A 168 0.97 3.51 10.82
C ILE A 168 1.87 3.56 12.05
N THR A 169 1.57 4.42 12.98
CA THR A 169 2.25 4.52 14.28
C THR A 169 1.27 4.88 15.38
N LEU A 170 1.61 4.54 16.61
CA LEU A 170 0.88 4.99 17.79
C LEU A 170 1.17 6.46 18.08
N ASP A 171 2.42 6.89 17.86
CA ASP A 171 2.89 8.26 18.07
C ASP A 171 4.07 8.55 17.14
N ARG A 172 3.99 9.61 16.37
CA ARG A 172 5.02 10.03 15.41
C ARG A 172 6.31 10.52 16.07
N SER A 173 6.29 10.82 17.36
CA SER A 173 7.47 11.18 18.16
C SER A 173 8.28 9.98 18.65
N MET A 174 7.74 8.77 18.52
CA MET A 174 8.45 7.55 18.89
C MET A 174 9.69 7.33 18.04
N TYR A 175 10.64 6.56 18.58
CA TYR A 175 11.81 6.13 17.82
C TYR A 175 11.40 5.28 16.60
N GLY A 176 11.97 5.59 15.44
CA GLY A 176 11.76 4.83 14.19
C GLY A 176 12.11 5.66 12.96
N SER A 177 12.54 5.00 11.89
CA SER A 177 12.94 5.66 10.64
C SER A 177 11.76 6.26 9.86
N ASP A 178 10.57 5.65 10.00
CA ASP A 178 9.42 5.92 9.13
C ASP A 178 8.27 6.61 9.88
N GLN A 179 8.49 6.98 11.15
CA GLN A 179 7.48 7.61 12.00
C GLN A 179 6.91 8.90 11.40
N SER A 180 7.76 9.72 10.78
CA SER A 180 7.35 10.98 10.15
C SER A 180 6.43 10.78 8.92
N ALA A 181 6.53 9.63 8.25
CA ALA A 181 5.70 9.22 7.12
C ALA A 181 4.48 8.37 7.54
N SER A 182 4.37 8.03 8.82
CA SER A 182 3.32 7.16 9.34
C SER A 182 2.06 7.95 9.70
N LEU A 183 0.91 7.31 9.54
CA LEU A 183 -0.36 7.84 10.03
C LEU A 183 -0.57 7.41 11.49
N GLU A 184 -0.92 8.36 12.34
CA GLU A 184 -1.50 8.07 13.64
C GLU A 184 -2.97 7.68 13.51
N ARG A 185 -3.56 7.20 14.61
CA ARG A 185 -4.95 6.73 14.65
C ARG A 185 -5.93 7.66 13.96
N GLN A 186 -5.85 8.98 14.21
CA GLN A 186 -6.77 9.95 13.62
C GLN A 186 -6.62 10.04 12.09
N GLY A 187 -5.38 10.06 11.58
CA GLY A 187 -5.10 10.08 10.14
C GLY A 187 -5.60 8.82 9.45
N LEU A 188 -5.43 7.65 10.09
CA LEU A 188 -5.94 6.37 9.58
C LEU A 188 -7.48 6.35 9.52
N LEU A 189 -8.17 6.83 10.55
CA LEU A 189 -9.63 6.91 10.59
C LEU A 189 -10.17 7.82 9.47
N ILE A 190 -9.56 9.00 9.28
CA ILE A 190 -9.94 9.92 8.19
C ILE A 190 -9.76 9.24 6.83
N LEU A 191 -8.61 8.58 6.60
CA LEU A 191 -8.34 7.88 5.36
C LEU A 191 -9.39 6.81 5.08
N VAL A 192 -9.60 5.89 6.02
CA VAL A 192 -10.53 4.75 5.85
C VAL A 192 -11.96 5.23 5.64
N ASP A 193 -12.43 6.18 6.47
CA ASP A 193 -13.80 6.71 6.36
C ASP A 193 -14.02 7.41 5.00
N THR A 194 -13.06 8.22 4.57
CA THR A 194 -13.17 8.95 3.30
C THR A 194 -13.11 8.02 2.09
N VAL A 195 -12.17 7.07 2.07
CA VAL A 195 -12.04 6.12 0.96
C VAL A 195 -13.29 5.23 0.83
N ARG A 196 -13.88 4.81 1.95
CA ARG A 196 -15.13 4.03 1.93
C ARG A 196 -16.34 4.81 1.41
N LYS A 197 -16.34 6.13 1.54
CA LYS A 197 -17.38 7.01 1.00
C LYS A 197 -17.18 7.37 -0.48
N LEU A 198 -15.98 7.19 -1.02
CA LEU A 198 -15.67 7.57 -2.41
C LEU A 198 -16.68 7.05 -3.43
N PRO A 199 -17.08 5.77 -3.46
CA PRO A 199 -18.05 5.27 -4.45
C PRO A 199 -19.40 5.98 -4.35
N ILE A 200 -19.81 6.37 -3.14
CA ILE A 200 -21.06 7.09 -2.91
C ILE A 200 -20.95 8.54 -3.39
N ILE A 201 -19.80 9.18 -3.11
CA ILE A 201 -19.56 10.59 -3.46
C ILE A 201 -19.36 10.76 -4.97
N ILE A 202 -18.62 9.86 -5.60
CA ILE A 202 -18.43 9.85 -7.05
C ILE A 202 -19.78 9.59 -7.75
N GLY A 203 -20.60 8.70 -7.20
CA GLY A 203 -21.92 8.38 -7.72
C GLY A 203 -21.89 7.75 -9.10
N ASN A 204 -23.01 7.84 -9.79
CA ASN A 204 -23.16 7.39 -11.16
C ASN A 204 -23.42 8.61 -12.07
N GLU A 205 -23.15 8.46 -13.36
CA GLU A 205 -23.53 9.47 -14.35
C GLU A 205 -25.02 9.77 -14.27
N ARG A 206 -25.35 11.04 -14.06
CA ARG A 206 -26.72 11.51 -13.99
C ARG A 206 -26.84 12.89 -14.63
N THR A 207 -27.78 13.02 -15.51
CA THR A 207 -28.13 14.28 -16.18
C THR A 207 -29.52 14.74 -15.73
N GLY A 208 -29.70 16.05 -15.64
CA GLY A 208 -30.99 16.66 -15.29
C GLY A 208 -31.08 17.14 -13.84
N ILE A 209 -32.22 17.70 -13.50
CA ILE A 209 -32.52 18.25 -12.18
C ILE A 209 -32.96 17.10 -11.27
N TYR A 210 -32.44 17.06 -10.05
CA TYR A 210 -32.87 16.10 -9.03
C TYR A 210 -34.26 16.49 -8.50
N GLU A 211 -35.11 15.50 -8.18
CA GLU A 211 -36.45 15.75 -7.65
C GLU A 211 -36.43 16.66 -6.41
N PHE A 212 -35.44 16.48 -5.53
CA PHE A 212 -35.29 17.32 -4.33
C PHE A 212 -34.78 18.74 -4.62
N GLU A 213 -34.29 19.03 -5.84
CA GLU A 213 -33.93 20.37 -6.29
C GLU A 213 -35.07 21.15 -6.92
N LEU A 214 -36.17 20.44 -7.36
CA LEU A 214 -37.29 21.10 -8.03
C LEU A 214 -37.90 22.24 -7.20
N PRO A 215 -38.24 22.06 -5.91
CA PRO A 215 -38.81 23.15 -5.10
C PRO A 215 -37.84 24.33 -4.94
N ILE A 216 -36.53 24.07 -4.99
CA ILE A 216 -35.48 25.11 -4.91
C ILE A 216 -35.40 25.84 -6.24
N ALA A 217 -35.44 25.10 -7.36
CA ALA A 217 -35.44 25.67 -8.70
C ALA A 217 -36.63 26.59 -8.91
N ASP A 218 -37.84 26.18 -8.57
CA ASP A 218 -39.08 26.97 -8.65
C ASP A 218 -38.98 28.26 -7.83
N LYS A 219 -38.42 28.17 -6.63
CA LYS A 219 -38.24 29.32 -5.76
C LYS A 219 -37.21 30.33 -6.28
N LEU A 220 -36.09 29.84 -6.84
CA LEU A 220 -34.97 30.69 -7.23
C LEU A 220 -35.05 31.20 -8.67
N ARG A 221 -35.76 30.50 -9.58
CA ARG A 221 -35.88 30.86 -10.99
C ARG A 221 -37.10 31.73 -11.22
N TYR A 222 -37.14 32.91 -10.60
CA TYR A 222 -38.24 33.88 -10.64
C TYR A 222 -38.59 34.41 -12.04
N TRP A 223 -37.71 34.15 -13.03
CA TRP A 223 -37.88 34.58 -14.41
C TRP A 223 -38.54 33.55 -15.32
N GLN A 224 -38.93 32.39 -14.82
CA GLN A 224 -39.63 31.33 -15.58
C GLN A 224 -41.12 31.44 -15.46
#